data_013a7c202b7725d45b8a31fd28c81e50
#
_entry.id   013a7c202b7725d45b8a31fd28c81e50
#
_cell.length_a   1.000
_cell.length_b   1.000
_cell.length_c   1.000
_cell.angle_alpha   90.00
_cell.angle_beta   90.00
_cell.angle_gamma   90.00
#
_symmetry.space_group_name_H-M   'P 1'
#
loop_
_entity.id
_entity.type
_entity.pdbx_description
1 polymer ?
#
loop_
_entity_poly.entity_id
_entity_poly.type
_entity_poly.pdbx_seq_one_letter_code
_entity_poly.pdbx_strand_id
1 'polypeptide(L)'
;MSRIYNSVVGLLCGMGILSSCEIIEYHPYDTRIEGETGLTEKNIRLIEDEMRGRREFRFAMISDTQRRYDETKEVVNIINNRGDIDFVLHGGDVADFGETKEFLWARDFLNKLRVPYVCLLGNHDCLGTGFDVYLKVFGEDNFAF
;
A
#
# COMPACT_ATOMS: atom_id res chain seq x y z
N MET A 1 14.39 -42.52 36.89
CA MET A 1 14.04 -42.19 35.46
C MET A 1 12.83 -41.27 35.31
N SER A 2 11.75 -41.39 36.11
CA SER A 2 10.52 -40.55 35.93
C SER A 2 10.72 -39.03 36.20
N ARG A 3 11.57 -38.64 37.16
CA ARG A 3 11.79 -37.21 37.47
C ARG A 3 12.51 -36.44 36.38
N ILE A 4 13.48 -37.09 35.69
CA ILE A 4 14.22 -36.47 34.60
C ILE A 4 13.30 -36.28 33.38
N TYR A 5 12.45 -37.27 33.08
CA TYR A 5 11.49 -37.23 32.01
C TYR A 5 10.47 -36.06 32.16
N ASN A 6 9.93 -35.90 33.37
CA ASN A 6 9.00 -34.82 33.67
C ASN A 6 9.65 -33.41 33.57
N SER A 7 10.93 -33.29 33.93
CA SER A 7 11.69 -32.03 33.82
C SER A 7 11.99 -31.69 32.36
N VAL A 8 12.31 -32.66 31.52
CA VAL A 8 12.57 -32.46 30.07
C VAL A 8 11.28 -32.12 29.33
N VAL A 9 10.17 -32.77 29.65
CA VAL A 9 8.85 -32.46 29.06
C VAL A 9 8.39 -31.05 29.45
N GLY A 10 8.59 -30.67 30.73
CA GLY A 10 8.26 -29.32 31.19
C GLY A 10 9.11 -28.22 30.51
N LEU A 11 10.39 -28.50 30.25
CA LEU A 11 11.28 -27.56 29.53
C LEU A 11 10.92 -27.41 28.04
N LEU A 12 10.57 -28.52 27.38
CA LEU A 12 10.12 -28.52 25.99
C LEU A 12 8.77 -27.79 25.80
N CYS A 13 7.83 -27.98 26.73
CA CYS A 13 6.57 -27.23 26.72
C CYS A 13 6.80 -25.74 27.00
N GLY A 14 7.71 -25.37 27.88
CA GLY A 14 8.06 -23.96 28.15
C GLY A 14 8.74 -23.27 26.98
N MET A 15 9.58 -23.96 26.22
CA MET A 15 10.21 -23.41 25.02
C MET A 15 9.22 -23.24 23.85
N GLY A 16 8.20 -24.11 23.74
CA GLY A 16 7.15 -23.99 22.72
C GLY A 16 6.26 -22.78 22.92
N ILE A 17 6.06 -22.32 24.13
CA ILE A 17 5.24 -21.14 24.46
C ILE A 17 5.97 -19.83 24.11
N LEU A 18 7.30 -19.80 24.19
CA LEU A 18 8.10 -18.61 23.88
C LEU A 18 8.24 -18.36 22.34
N SER A 19 8.07 -19.40 21.52
CA SER A 19 8.07 -19.25 20.05
C SER A 19 6.73 -18.77 19.48
N SER A 20 5.70 -18.66 20.31
CA SER A 20 4.34 -18.26 19.90
C SER A 20 4.15 -16.75 19.81
N CYS A 21 5.14 -15.94 20.19
CA CYS A 21 5.01 -14.47 20.20
C CYS A 21 5.09 -13.81 18.81
N GLU A 22 5.41 -14.55 17.75
CA GLU A 22 5.43 -14.01 16.38
C GLU A 22 4.10 -14.15 15.64
N ILE A 23 3.08 -14.74 16.26
CA ILE A 23 1.75 -14.96 15.66
C ILE A 23 0.75 -13.89 16.10
N ILE A 24 1.19 -12.79 16.68
CA ILE A 24 0.28 -11.68 16.98
C ILE A 24 0.07 -10.91 15.68
N GLU A 25 -1.02 -11.25 15.02
CA GLU A 25 -1.52 -10.44 13.89
C GLU A 25 -1.78 -9.01 14.42
N TYR A 26 -1.18 -8.01 13.77
CA TYR A 26 -1.38 -6.63 14.16
C TYR A 26 -2.86 -6.23 14.03
N HIS A 27 -3.30 -5.35 14.90
CA HIS A 27 -4.64 -4.78 14.79
C HIS A 27 -4.82 -4.15 13.39
N PRO A 28 -5.97 -4.31 12.71
CA PRO A 28 -6.20 -3.77 11.36
C PRO A 28 -5.87 -2.28 11.21
N TYR A 29 -6.10 -1.52 12.28
CA TYR A 29 -5.81 -0.07 12.35
C TYR A 29 -4.44 0.26 12.97
N ASP A 30 -3.50 -0.68 12.98
CA ASP A 30 -2.12 -0.41 13.39
C ASP A 30 -1.43 0.42 12.31
N THR A 31 -0.91 1.57 12.67
CA THR A 31 -0.29 2.51 11.71
C THR A 31 1.19 2.23 11.42
N ARG A 32 1.69 1.04 11.74
CA ARG A 32 3.03 0.62 11.35
C ARG A 32 3.05 0.25 9.87
N ILE A 33 3.94 0.88 9.13
CA ILE A 33 4.07 0.70 7.68
C ILE A 33 5.39 0.01 7.40
N GLU A 34 5.31 -1.06 6.64
CA GLU A 34 6.46 -1.76 6.09
C GLU A 34 6.59 -1.47 4.60
N GLY A 35 7.83 -1.40 4.12
CA GLY A 35 8.13 -1.19 2.70
C GLY A 35 8.17 0.29 2.32
N GLU A 36 7.85 0.57 1.08
CA GLU A 36 8.00 1.89 0.46
C GLU A 36 6.95 2.89 0.97
N THR A 37 7.38 4.13 1.19
CA THR A 37 6.58 5.25 1.70
C THR A 37 6.88 6.54 0.93
N GLY A 38 6.08 7.60 1.13
CA GLY A 38 6.29 8.90 0.49
C GLY A 38 6.16 8.86 -1.03
N LEU A 39 5.23 8.06 -1.53
CA LEU A 39 5.10 7.74 -2.95
C LEU A 39 4.70 8.93 -3.81
N THR A 40 3.85 9.83 -3.29
CA THR A 40 3.40 11.00 -4.04
C THR A 40 4.56 11.91 -4.41
N GLU A 41 5.39 12.29 -3.44
CA GLU A 41 6.55 13.15 -3.69
C GLU A 41 7.56 12.50 -4.66
N LYS A 42 7.82 11.21 -4.47
CA LYS A 42 8.70 10.44 -5.36
C LYS A 42 8.18 10.45 -6.79
N ASN A 43 6.91 10.13 -6.99
CA ASN A 43 6.30 10.04 -8.31
C ASN A 43 6.11 11.42 -8.97
N ILE A 44 5.80 12.47 -8.21
CA ILE A 44 5.74 13.83 -8.73
C ILE A 44 7.09 14.23 -9.34
N ARG A 45 8.21 13.98 -8.66
CA ARG A 45 9.54 14.25 -9.20
C ARG A 45 9.78 13.52 -10.52
N LEU A 46 9.36 12.26 -10.63
CA LEU A 46 9.46 11.51 -11.88
C LEU A 46 8.61 12.12 -12.98
N ILE A 47 7.37 12.51 -12.69
CA ILE A 47 6.47 13.16 -13.65
C ILE A 47 7.08 14.48 -14.13
N GLU A 48 7.55 15.33 -13.21
CA GLU A 48 8.15 16.62 -13.54
C GLU A 48 9.40 16.46 -14.42
N ASP A 49 10.24 15.47 -14.12
CA ASP A 49 11.45 15.21 -14.90
C ASP A 49 11.13 14.67 -16.30
N GLU A 50 10.19 13.74 -16.42
CA GLU A 50 9.77 13.15 -17.69
C GLU A 50 8.98 14.13 -18.57
N MET A 51 8.20 15.01 -17.94
CA MET A 51 7.37 16.00 -18.68
C MET A 51 8.11 17.30 -18.97
N ARG A 52 9.32 17.47 -18.48
CA ARG A 52 10.10 18.70 -18.64
C ARG A 52 10.26 19.11 -20.10
N GLY A 53 9.71 20.27 -20.45
CA GLY A 53 9.74 20.83 -21.81
C GLY A 53 8.78 20.19 -22.80
N ARG A 54 7.99 19.22 -22.39
CA ARG A 54 6.89 18.67 -23.21
C ARG A 54 5.71 19.62 -23.19
N ARG A 55 4.98 19.68 -24.31
CA ARG A 55 3.76 20.48 -24.45
C ARG A 55 2.49 19.63 -24.43
N GLU A 56 2.65 18.34 -24.61
CA GLU A 56 1.56 17.37 -24.66
C GLU A 56 1.92 16.17 -23.80
N PHE A 57 0.96 15.69 -23.05
CA PHE A 57 1.06 14.47 -22.26
C PHE A 57 -0.31 13.78 -22.22
N ARG A 58 -0.30 12.50 -21.92
CA ARG A 58 -1.47 11.68 -21.76
C ARG A 58 -1.44 10.95 -20.42
N PHE A 59 -2.48 11.12 -19.65
CA PHE A 59 -2.61 10.42 -18.40
C PHE A 59 -3.84 9.52 -18.37
N ALA A 60 -3.82 8.49 -17.55
CA ALA A 60 -4.99 7.71 -17.20
C ALA A 60 -5.52 8.18 -15.85
N MET A 61 -6.84 8.19 -15.70
CA MET A 61 -7.49 8.43 -14.41
C MET A 61 -8.23 7.16 -13.99
N ILE A 62 -7.99 6.73 -12.76
CA ILE A 62 -8.67 5.61 -12.11
C ILE A 62 -9.13 6.07 -10.72
N SER A 63 -10.09 5.40 -10.12
CA SER A 63 -10.63 5.73 -8.81
C SER A 63 -11.34 4.53 -8.21
N ASP A 64 -11.64 4.59 -6.90
CA ASP A 64 -12.51 3.62 -6.21
C ASP A 64 -12.05 2.16 -6.39
N THR A 65 -10.76 1.93 -6.14
CA THR A 65 -10.16 0.60 -6.30
C THR A 65 -10.34 -0.32 -5.09
N GLN A 66 -10.87 0.21 -3.98
CA GLN A 66 -11.20 -0.57 -2.80
C GLN A 66 -12.07 -1.79 -3.16
N ARG A 67 -11.79 -2.96 -2.57
CA ARG A 67 -12.44 -4.26 -2.85
C ARG A 67 -12.31 -4.78 -4.28
N ARG A 68 -11.77 -4.01 -5.22
CA ARG A 68 -11.67 -4.33 -6.64
C ARG A 68 -10.25 -4.79 -7.02
N TYR A 69 -9.69 -5.70 -6.25
CA TYR A 69 -8.27 -6.07 -6.39
C TYR A 69 -7.96 -6.75 -7.73
N ASP A 70 -8.85 -7.60 -8.25
CA ASP A 70 -8.62 -8.27 -9.52
C ASP A 70 -8.85 -7.31 -10.69
N GLU A 71 -9.88 -6.48 -10.64
CA GLU A 71 -10.13 -5.43 -11.62
C GLU A 71 -9.01 -4.40 -11.62
N THR A 72 -8.46 -4.05 -10.45
CA THR A 72 -7.32 -3.14 -10.35
C THR A 72 -6.08 -3.71 -11.02
N LYS A 73 -5.79 -5.00 -10.85
CA LYS A 73 -4.70 -5.69 -11.56
C LYS A 73 -4.90 -5.65 -13.08
N GLU A 74 -6.14 -5.88 -13.52
CA GLU A 74 -6.48 -5.83 -14.94
C GLU A 74 -6.26 -4.43 -15.52
N VAL A 75 -6.74 -3.39 -14.83
CA VAL A 75 -6.56 -1.99 -15.24
C VAL A 75 -5.07 -1.62 -15.30
N VAL A 76 -4.27 -2.01 -14.30
CA VAL A 76 -2.81 -1.81 -14.31
C VAL A 76 -2.18 -2.48 -15.55
N ASN A 77 -2.59 -3.70 -15.88
CA ASN A 77 -2.10 -4.39 -17.07
C ASN A 77 -2.51 -3.68 -18.36
N ILE A 78 -3.76 -3.19 -18.45
CA ILE A 78 -4.26 -2.42 -19.61
C ILE A 78 -3.42 -1.16 -19.79
N ILE A 79 -3.19 -0.39 -18.73
CA ILE A 79 -2.38 0.83 -18.77
C ILE A 79 -0.96 0.51 -19.23
N ASN A 80 -0.32 -0.50 -18.62
CA ASN A 80 1.02 -0.92 -18.96
C ASN A 80 1.18 -1.38 -20.43
N ASN A 81 0.13 -1.96 -21.01
CA ASN A 81 0.15 -2.45 -22.39
C ASN A 81 -0.16 -1.35 -23.42
N ARG A 82 -0.72 -0.25 -23.01
CA ARG A 82 -0.99 0.88 -23.94
C ARG A 82 0.30 1.52 -24.45
N GLY A 83 1.25 1.76 -23.58
CA GLY A 83 2.54 2.34 -23.95
C GLY A 83 2.51 3.82 -24.38
N ASP A 84 1.34 4.47 -24.28
CA ASP A 84 1.10 5.87 -24.66
C ASP A 84 0.60 6.72 -23.47
N ILE A 85 0.59 6.15 -22.27
CA ILE A 85 0.25 6.85 -21.03
C ILE A 85 1.54 7.30 -20.35
N ASP A 86 1.61 8.55 -19.98
CA ASP A 86 2.77 9.17 -19.35
C ASP A 86 2.74 9.01 -17.81
N PHE A 87 1.57 9.11 -17.21
CA PHE A 87 1.37 8.92 -15.77
C PHE A 87 -0.09 8.55 -15.44
N VAL A 88 -0.34 8.19 -14.18
CA VAL A 88 -1.67 7.83 -13.69
C VAL A 88 -2.08 8.76 -12.54
N LEU A 89 -3.33 9.23 -12.58
CA LEU A 89 -4.00 9.90 -11.46
C LEU A 89 -4.99 8.91 -10.83
N HIS A 90 -4.84 8.64 -9.54
CA HIS A 90 -5.82 7.89 -8.76
C HIS A 90 -6.66 8.86 -7.93
N GLY A 91 -7.97 8.84 -8.15
CA GLY A 91 -8.93 9.80 -7.57
C GLY A 91 -9.30 9.55 -6.10
N GLY A 92 -8.62 8.62 -5.42
CA GLY A 92 -8.90 8.27 -4.02
C GLY A 92 -9.76 7.01 -3.88
N ASP A 93 -10.11 6.69 -2.62
CA ASP A 93 -10.83 5.47 -2.23
C ASP A 93 -10.05 4.20 -2.62
N VAL A 94 -8.80 4.14 -2.17
CA VAL A 94 -7.92 2.96 -2.29
C VAL A 94 -8.20 1.93 -1.20
N ALA A 95 -8.63 2.41 -0.02
CA ALA A 95 -9.06 1.60 1.13
C ALA A 95 -10.59 1.64 1.27
N ASP A 96 -11.16 0.57 1.82
CA ASP A 96 -12.60 0.49 2.05
C ASP A 96 -12.99 0.93 3.47
N PHE A 97 -12.20 0.52 4.45
CA PHE A 97 -12.39 0.81 5.86
C PHE A 97 -11.26 1.59 6.50
N GLY A 98 -10.27 2.02 5.72
CA GLY A 98 -9.08 2.70 6.23
C GLY A 98 -8.12 1.78 6.99
N GLU A 99 -8.15 0.48 6.72
CA GLU A 99 -7.26 -0.48 7.32
C GLU A 99 -5.86 -0.41 6.69
N THR A 100 -4.82 -0.56 7.49
CA THR A 100 -3.44 -0.50 7.03
C THR A 100 -3.14 -1.46 5.88
N LYS A 101 -3.64 -2.70 5.96
CA LYS A 101 -3.43 -3.72 4.92
C LYS A 101 -4.02 -3.30 3.57
N GLU A 102 -5.14 -2.56 3.55
CA GLU A 102 -5.79 -2.11 2.32
C GLU A 102 -4.88 -1.13 1.57
N PHE A 103 -4.28 -0.16 2.28
CA PHE A 103 -3.31 0.78 1.70
C PHE A 103 -2.05 0.06 1.19
N LEU A 104 -1.55 -0.93 1.92
CA LEU A 104 -0.39 -1.70 1.49
C LEU A 104 -0.70 -2.51 0.22
N TRP A 105 -1.87 -3.11 0.13
CA TRP A 105 -2.29 -3.81 -1.10
C TRP A 105 -2.46 -2.84 -2.27
N ALA A 106 -3.12 -1.69 -2.06
CA ALA A 106 -3.27 -0.67 -3.10
C ALA A 106 -1.90 -0.20 -3.59
N ARG A 107 -0.97 0.14 -2.69
CA ARG A 107 0.42 0.45 -3.01
C ARG A 107 1.06 -0.63 -3.87
N ASP A 108 0.96 -1.89 -3.44
CA ASP A 108 1.59 -3.02 -4.12
C ASP A 108 0.99 -3.28 -5.51
N PHE A 109 -0.27 -2.94 -5.75
CA PHE A 109 -0.88 -2.98 -7.08
C PHE A 109 -0.44 -1.80 -7.94
N LEU A 110 -0.49 -0.59 -7.41
CA LEU A 110 -0.12 0.62 -8.14
C LEU A 110 1.38 0.64 -8.48
N ASN A 111 2.24 0.11 -7.62
CA ASN A 111 3.68 -0.05 -7.90
C ASN A 111 4.01 -1.02 -9.06
N LYS A 112 3.02 -1.74 -9.59
CA LYS A 112 3.18 -2.53 -10.84
C LYS A 112 2.97 -1.71 -12.10
N LEU A 113 2.52 -0.47 -11.99
CA LEU A 113 2.51 0.46 -13.10
C LEU A 113 3.95 0.72 -13.58
N ARG A 114 4.13 0.80 -14.89
CA ARG A 114 5.42 1.12 -15.52
C ARG A 114 5.65 2.61 -15.66
N VAL A 115 4.64 3.40 -15.34
CA VAL A 115 4.62 4.86 -15.36
C VAL A 115 4.35 5.37 -13.94
N PRO A 116 4.83 6.57 -13.59
CA PRO A 116 4.57 7.13 -12.28
C PRO A 116 3.07 7.39 -12.05
N TYR A 117 2.68 7.40 -10.79
CA TYR A 117 1.29 7.68 -10.39
C TYR A 117 1.24 8.59 -9.18
N VAL A 118 0.16 9.35 -9.04
CA VAL A 118 -0.19 10.07 -7.82
C VAL A 118 -1.58 9.65 -7.37
N CYS A 119 -1.76 9.55 -6.06
CA CYS A 119 -3.00 9.12 -5.45
C CYS A 119 -3.58 10.27 -4.63
N LEU A 120 -4.84 10.61 -4.86
CA LEU A 120 -5.59 11.53 -4.02
C LEU A 120 -6.19 10.80 -2.83
N LEU A 121 -6.54 11.54 -1.79
CA LEU A 121 -7.23 11.03 -0.63
C LEU A 121 -8.74 10.99 -0.91
N GLY A 122 -9.37 9.83 -0.70
CA GLY A 122 -10.81 9.65 -0.77
C GLY A 122 -11.47 9.66 0.62
N ASN A 123 -12.79 9.64 0.66
CA ASN A 123 -13.51 9.64 1.93
C ASN A 123 -13.44 8.30 2.68
N HIS A 124 -13.37 7.17 1.98
CA HIS A 124 -13.14 5.86 2.58
C HIS A 124 -11.75 5.74 3.18
N ASP A 125 -10.76 6.36 2.56
CA ASP A 125 -9.37 6.41 3.05
C ASP A 125 -9.24 7.13 4.39
N CYS A 126 -10.22 7.96 4.77
CA CYS A 126 -10.25 8.68 6.05
C CYS A 126 -10.89 7.91 7.20
N LEU A 127 -11.39 6.70 6.98
CA LEU A 127 -12.02 5.91 8.03
C LEU A 127 -10.97 5.35 9.01
N GLY A 128 -11.36 5.15 10.26
CA GLY A 128 -10.49 4.60 11.29
C GLY A 128 -9.19 5.40 11.45
N THR A 129 -8.04 4.76 11.25
CA THR A 129 -6.71 5.38 11.23
C THR A 129 -6.20 5.62 9.80
N GLY A 130 -7.07 5.51 8.81
CA GLY A 130 -6.70 5.51 7.40
C GLY A 130 -6.01 6.79 6.95
N PHE A 131 -6.43 7.96 7.44
CA PHE A 131 -5.75 9.22 7.13
C PHE A 131 -4.27 9.20 7.53
N ASP A 132 -3.95 8.73 8.75
CA ASP A 132 -2.58 8.62 9.22
C ASP A 132 -1.77 7.62 8.39
N VAL A 133 -2.40 6.53 7.97
CA VAL A 133 -1.79 5.51 7.13
C VAL A 133 -1.54 6.04 5.72
N TYR A 134 -2.53 6.74 5.14
CA TYR A 134 -2.41 7.39 3.84
C TYR A 134 -1.20 8.34 3.81
N LEU A 135 -1.09 9.25 4.79
CA LEU A 135 0.03 10.18 4.88
C LEU A 135 1.39 9.49 4.95
N LYS A 136 1.45 8.32 5.60
CA LYS A 136 2.69 7.55 5.67
C LYS A 136 3.02 6.85 4.36
N VAL A 137 2.04 6.23 3.71
CA VAL A 137 2.23 5.45 2.48
C VAL A 137 2.41 6.36 1.28
N PHE A 138 1.48 7.27 1.06
CA PHE A 138 1.45 8.13 -0.12
C PHE A 138 2.13 9.47 0.12
N GLY A 139 1.98 10.10 1.28
CA GLY A 139 2.52 11.41 1.60
C GLY A 139 1.43 12.45 1.80
N GLU A 140 1.78 13.72 1.63
CA GLU A 140 0.86 14.83 1.80
C GLU A 140 -0.38 14.69 0.89
N ASP A 141 -1.55 15.07 1.44
CA ASP A 141 -2.84 15.03 0.74
C ASP A 141 -3.07 16.24 -0.19
N ASN A 142 -2.22 17.26 -0.05
CA ASN A 142 -2.23 18.47 -0.87
C ASN A 142 -0.90 18.61 -1.61
N PHE A 143 -0.93 18.61 -2.93
CA PHE A 143 0.25 18.74 -3.76
C PHE A 143 -0.08 19.41 -5.09
N ALA A 144 0.95 19.90 -5.77
CA ALA A 144 0.90 20.45 -7.12
C ALA A 144 2.17 20.06 -7.87
N PHE A 145 2.07 19.92 -9.20
CA PHE A 145 3.19 19.62 -10.09
C PHE A 145 2.90 20.09 -11.52
#